data_441d5c2646b979033bacd4162af21580
#
_entry.id   441d5c2646b979033bacd4162af21580
#
_cell.length_a   1.000
_cell.length_b   1.000
_cell.length_c   1.000
_cell.angle_alpha   90.00
_cell.angle_beta   90.00
_cell.angle_gamma   90.00
#
_symmetry.space_group_name_H-M   'P 1'
#
loop_
_entity.id
_entity.type
_entity.pdbx_description
1 polymer ?
#
loop_
_entity_poly.entity_id
_entity_poly.type
_entity_poly.pdbx_seq_one_letter_code
_entity_poly.pdbx_strand_id
1 'polypeptide(L)'
;AYINKNKTPIHEEIIYVEDMQQEITIEVGMQYNDGYQSNIYSFCNNINTHEGGTHEEGFRLALTRVINNYAKSKGLLKKDEEALSGDDVREGLTAIISVKHPDPQYEGQTKTKLGNAEVRKIASNIISASLDKFLLENPDTAKIIVDKAIVAARARMAAKNAREMTRRKNVLEVSNLPGKLA
;
A
#
# COMPACT_ATOMS: atom_id res chain seq x y z
N ALA A 1 -16.04 -6.79 -4.77
CA ALA A 1 -17.22 -6.05 -5.28
C ALA A 1 -18.13 -5.56 -4.16
N TYR A 2 -18.53 -6.43 -3.21
CA TYR A 2 -19.45 -6.04 -2.12
C TYR A 2 -18.87 -4.92 -1.21
N ILE A 3 -17.60 -5.02 -0.83
CA ILE A 3 -16.95 -4.06 0.05
C ILE A 3 -16.81 -2.69 -0.60
N ASN A 4 -16.69 -2.64 -1.93
CA ASN A 4 -16.60 -1.40 -2.71
C ASN A 4 -17.95 -0.85 -3.19
N LYS A 5 -19.05 -1.42 -2.74
CA LYS A 5 -20.41 -1.12 -3.24
C LYS A 5 -20.77 0.37 -3.18
N ASN A 6 -20.30 1.07 -2.14
CA ASN A 6 -20.57 2.50 -1.94
C ASN A 6 -19.43 3.41 -2.41
N LYS A 7 -18.48 2.86 -3.18
CA LYS A 7 -17.30 3.57 -3.68
C LYS A 7 -17.25 3.44 -5.19
N THR A 8 -16.68 4.43 -5.85
CA THR A 8 -16.52 4.41 -7.31
C THR A 8 -15.19 3.76 -7.66
N PRO A 9 -15.15 2.55 -8.22
CA PRO A 9 -13.91 1.93 -8.65
C PRO A 9 -13.31 2.69 -9.84
N ILE A 10 -11.98 2.78 -9.88
CA ILE A 10 -11.26 3.41 -10.99
C ILE A 10 -10.86 2.41 -12.08
N HIS A 11 -11.06 1.12 -11.83
CA HIS A 11 -10.93 0.04 -12.81
C HIS A 11 -11.99 -1.03 -12.53
N GLU A 12 -12.46 -1.69 -13.57
CA GLU A 12 -13.55 -2.66 -13.44
C GLU A 12 -13.09 -4.01 -12.90
N GLU A 13 -11.90 -4.43 -13.30
CA GLU A 13 -11.35 -5.73 -12.95
C GLU A 13 -10.93 -5.79 -11.48
N ILE A 14 -11.23 -6.89 -10.83
CA ILE A 14 -10.68 -7.20 -9.52
C ILE A 14 -9.35 -7.89 -9.73
N ILE A 15 -8.29 -7.35 -9.14
CA ILE A 15 -6.98 -7.99 -9.16
C ILE A 15 -7.03 -9.15 -8.17
N TYR A 16 -6.91 -10.36 -8.69
CA TYR A 16 -7.00 -11.58 -7.89
C TYR A 16 -5.69 -12.37 -7.99
N VAL A 17 -5.19 -12.77 -6.83
CA VAL A 17 -3.96 -13.58 -6.69
C VAL A 17 -4.27 -14.77 -5.82
N GLU A 18 -3.91 -15.95 -6.25
CA GLU A 18 -3.94 -17.16 -5.44
C GLU A 18 -2.76 -18.04 -5.81
N ASP A 19 -1.93 -18.38 -4.85
CA ASP A 19 -0.82 -19.30 -5.03
C ASP A 19 -0.42 -19.93 -3.70
N MET A 20 0.32 -21.00 -3.78
CA MET A 20 0.81 -21.76 -2.62
C MET A 20 2.32 -21.93 -2.69
N GLN A 21 2.97 -21.74 -1.56
CA GLN A 21 4.39 -21.97 -1.39
C GLN A 21 4.64 -22.55 0.01
N GLN A 22 5.39 -23.65 0.09
CA GLN A 22 5.71 -24.32 1.38
C GLN A 22 4.46 -24.64 2.21
N GLU A 23 3.41 -25.18 1.57
CA GLU A 23 2.12 -25.52 2.18
C GLU A 23 1.32 -24.31 2.71
N ILE A 24 1.76 -23.09 2.42
CA ILE A 24 1.09 -21.86 2.79
C ILE A 24 0.41 -21.28 1.55
N THR A 25 -0.92 -21.14 1.61
CA THR A 25 -1.70 -20.57 0.52
C THR A 25 -1.98 -19.10 0.80
N ILE A 26 -1.66 -18.25 -0.18
CA ILE A 26 -1.94 -16.80 -0.13
C ILE A 26 -2.99 -16.48 -1.18
N GLU A 27 -4.04 -15.82 -0.76
CA GLU A 27 -5.12 -15.35 -1.63
C GLU A 27 -5.34 -13.85 -1.39
N VAL A 28 -5.36 -13.08 -2.47
CA VAL A 28 -5.59 -11.63 -2.40
C VAL A 28 -6.60 -11.23 -3.46
N GLY A 29 -7.59 -10.45 -3.05
CA GLY A 29 -8.48 -9.74 -3.95
C GLY A 29 -8.37 -8.25 -3.66
N MET A 30 -8.16 -7.42 -4.68
CA MET A 30 -8.04 -5.99 -4.50
C MET A 30 -8.61 -5.19 -5.66
N GLN A 31 -9.06 -3.96 -5.35
CA GLN A 31 -9.56 -3.00 -6.30
C GLN A 31 -9.34 -1.59 -5.77
N TYR A 32 -8.97 -0.68 -6.66
CA TYR A 32 -8.83 0.74 -6.31
C TYR A 32 -10.12 1.50 -6.60
N ASN A 33 -10.40 2.49 -5.77
CA ASN A 33 -11.52 3.41 -5.94
C ASN A 33 -11.00 4.87 -5.98
N ASP A 34 -11.90 5.80 -6.21
CA ASP A 34 -11.57 7.23 -6.30
C ASP A 34 -11.38 7.93 -4.94
N GLY A 35 -11.54 7.20 -3.85
CA GLY A 35 -11.36 7.72 -2.49
C GLY A 35 -9.91 7.88 -2.08
N TYR A 36 -9.73 8.29 -0.84
CA TYR A 36 -8.41 8.56 -0.25
C TYR A 36 -8.01 7.56 0.82
N GLN A 37 -8.95 6.78 1.32
CA GLN A 37 -8.71 5.83 2.40
C GLN A 37 -8.34 4.45 1.85
N SER A 38 -7.52 3.74 2.60
CA SER A 38 -7.22 2.34 2.34
C SER A 38 -8.00 1.46 3.32
N ASN A 39 -8.58 0.39 2.80
CA ASN A 39 -9.31 -0.59 3.59
C ASN A 39 -8.74 -1.97 3.28
N ILE A 40 -7.96 -2.51 4.21
CA ILE A 40 -7.31 -3.80 4.08
C ILE A 40 -7.89 -4.74 5.14
N TYR A 41 -8.46 -5.85 4.69
CA TYR A 41 -9.03 -6.89 5.54
C TYR A 41 -8.15 -8.12 5.44
N SER A 42 -7.65 -8.60 6.58
CA SER A 42 -6.74 -9.75 6.60
C SER A 42 -7.32 -10.90 7.41
N PHE A 43 -7.06 -12.11 6.94
CA PHE A 43 -7.56 -13.35 7.52
C PHE A 43 -6.46 -14.39 7.55
N CYS A 44 -6.48 -15.23 8.57
CA CYS A 44 -5.64 -16.42 8.65
C CYS A 44 -6.54 -17.60 9.05
N ASN A 45 -6.56 -18.64 8.22
CA ASN A 45 -7.43 -19.82 8.41
C ASN A 45 -8.89 -19.40 8.68
N ASN A 46 -9.39 -18.44 7.90
CA ASN A 46 -10.73 -17.85 7.98
C ASN A 46 -11.03 -17.06 9.26
N ILE A 47 -10.02 -16.80 10.07
CA ILE A 47 -10.14 -15.96 11.27
C ILE A 47 -9.72 -14.54 10.91
N ASN A 48 -10.56 -13.56 11.22
CA ASN A 48 -10.25 -12.16 10.98
C ASN A 48 -9.09 -11.70 11.87
N THR A 49 -7.95 -11.37 11.23
CA THR A 49 -6.78 -10.81 11.89
C THR A 49 -6.83 -9.29 11.83
N HIS A 50 -7.74 -8.68 12.58
CA HIS A 50 -8.00 -7.24 12.47
C HIS A 50 -6.83 -6.35 12.95
N GLU A 51 -5.86 -6.89 13.67
CA GLU A 51 -4.61 -6.21 13.97
C GLU A 51 -3.52 -6.46 12.93
N GLY A 52 -3.85 -7.15 11.83
CA GLY A 52 -2.92 -7.43 10.74
C GLY A 52 -2.01 -8.62 11.01
N GLY A 53 -0.76 -8.47 10.69
CA GLY A 53 0.26 -9.47 10.88
C GLY A 53 1.20 -9.60 9.69
N THR A 54 1.98 -10.68 9.69
CA THR A 54 3.05 -10.89 8.70
C THR A 54 2.55 -11.03 7.25
N HIS A 55 1.35 -11.57 7.06
CA HIS A 55 0.72 -11.67 5.72
C HIS A 55 0.37 -10.29 5.17
N GLU A 56 -0.19 -9.41 5.99
CA GLU A 56 -0.50 -8.03 5.59
C GLU A 56 0.78 -7.22 5.36
N GLU A 57 1.79 -7.39 6.20
CA GLU A 57 3.10 -6.75 6.02
C GLU A 57 3.75 -7.16 4.69
N GLY A 58 3.74 -8.45 4.37
CA GLY A 58 4.23 -8.97 3.10
C GLY A 58 3.49 -8.38 1.90
N PHE A 59 2.18 -8.26 2.00
CA PHE A 59 1.35 -7.61 0.98
C PHE A 59 1.75 -6.15 0.76
N ARG A 60 1.88 -5.37 1.83
CA ARG A 60 2.26 -3.96 1.76
C ARG A 60 3.63 -3.76 1.13
N LEU A 61 4.60 -4.58 1.51
CA LEU A 61 5.94 -4.54 0.94
C LEU A 61 5.94 -4.86 -0.55
N ALA A 62 5.23 -5.92 -0.94
CA ALA A 62 5.13 -6.34 -2.33
C ALA A 62 4.46 -5.27 -3.20
N LEU A 63 3.34 -4.73 -2.73
CA LEU A 63 2.59 -3.70 -3.44
C LEU A 63 3.44 -2.46 -3.71
N THR A 64 4.11 -1.94 -2.69
CA THR A 64 4.96 -0.77 -2.80
C THR A 64 6.12 -1.00 -3.76
N ARG A 65 6.79 -2.14 -3.65
CA ARG A 65 7.94 -2.49 -4.50
C ARG A 65 7.52 -2.65 -5.97
N VAL A 66 6.47 -3.38 -6.24
CA VAL A 66 6.02 -3.66 -7.60
C VAL A 66 5.53 -2.39 -8.30
N ILE A 67 4.76 -1.57 -7.63
CA ILE A 67 4.27 -0.31 -8.22
C ILE A 67 5.41 0.66 -8.47
N ASN A 68 6.37 0.79 -7.55
CA ASN A 68 7.55 1.62 -7.78
C ASN A 68 8.38 1.13 -8.97
N ASN A 69 8.63 -0.16 -9.06
CA ASN A 69 9.40 -0.75 -10.15
C ASN A 69 8.70 -0.53 -11.49
N TYR A 70 7.39 -0.73 -11.55
CA TYR A 70 6.61 -0.48 -12.76
C TYR A 70 6.66 0.99 -13.17
N ALA A 71 6.45 1.89 -12.24
CA ALA A 71 6.48 3.33 -12.51
C ALA A 71 7.84 3.79 -13.07
N LYS A 72 8.93 3.27 -12.52
CA LYS A 72 10.29 3.56 -13.00
C LYS A 72 10.55 2.96 -14.35
N SER A 73 10.19 1.69 -14.57
CA SER A 73 10.45 0.98 -15.83
C SER A 73 9.68 1.56 -17.00
N LYS A 74 8.50 2.14 -16.77
CA LYS A 74 7.67 2.77 -17.79
C LYS A 74 7.89 4.28 -17.94
N GLY A 75 8.84 4.84 -17.18
CA GLY A 75 9.14 6.27 -17.22
C GLY A 75 8.05 7.17 -16.67
N LEU A 76 7.11 6.62 -15.90
CA LEU A 76 6.04 7.38 -15.27
C LEU A 76 6.53 8.17 -14.06
N LEU A 77 7.59 7.69 -13.43
CA LEU A 77 8.27 8.35 -12.33
C LEU A 77 9.68 8.75 -12.80
N LYS A 78 10.05 10.01 -12.64
CA LYS A 78 11.36 10.52 -13.03
C LYS A 78 12.46 9.96 -12.12
N LYS A 79 13.69 9.85 -12.64
CA LYS A 79 14.83 9.29 -11.89
C LYS A 79 15.18 10.08 -10.64
N ASP A 80 14.95 11.38 -10.65
CA ASP A 80 15.20 12.30 -9.53
C ASP A 80 14.01 12.48 -8.60
N GLU A 81 12.83 11.95 -8.94
CA GLU A 81 11.68 11.94 -8.04
C GLU A 81 11.87 10.89 -6.95
N GLU A 82 11.39 11.21 -5.75
CA GLU A 82 11.37 10.24 -4.65
C GLU A 82 10.47 9.05 -5.00
N ALA A 83 10.82 7.88 -4.48
CA ALA A 83 9.99 6.69 -4.60
C ALA A 83 8.62 6.91 -3.96
N LEU A 84 7.60 6.25 -4.50
CA LEU A 84 6.26 6.24 -3.91
C LEU A 84 6.31 5.60 -2.53
N SER A 85 5.65 6.22 -1.55
CA SER A 85 5.55 5.65 -0.21
C SER A 85 4.47 4.56 -0.16
N GLY A 86 4.47 3.78 0.91
CA GLY A 86 3.41 2.81 1.15
C GLY A 86 2.03 3.43 1.18
N ASP A 87 1.89 4.59 1.80
CA ASP A 87 0.61 5.31 1.85
C ASP A 87 0.15 5.78 0.47
N ASP A 88 1.08 6.22 -0.38
CA ASP A 88 0.77 6.65 -1.74
C ASP A 88 0.18 5.51 -2.57
N VAL A 89 0.78 4.32 -2.49
CA VAL A 89 0.33 3.15 -3.28
C VAL A 89 -0.95 2.52 -2.72
N ARG A 90 -1.29 2.78 -1.47
CA ARG A 90 -2.52 2.27 -0.84
C ARG A 90 -3.69 3.25 -0.87
N GLU A 91 -3.50 4.47 -1.33
CA GLU A 91 -4.60 5.45 -1.40
C GLU A 91 -5.73 4.94 -2.30
N GLY A 92 -6.93 4.86 -1.74
CA GLY A 92 -8.11 4.35 -2.44
C GLY A 92 -8.14 2.84 -2.63
N LEU A 93 -7.29 2.09 -1.93
CA LEU A 93 -7.23 0.63 -2.05
C LEU A 93 -8.24 -0.04 -1.13
N THR A 94 -8.99 -0.99 -1.70
CA THR A 94 -9.73 -1.98 -0.93
C THR A 94 -9.14 -3.36 -1.25
N ALA A 95 -8.67 -4.07 -0.23
CA ALA A 95 -8.03 -5.36 -0.40
C ALA A 95 -8.48 -6.35 0.68
N ILE A 96 -8.55 -7.61 0.29
CA ILE A 96 -8.76 -8.73 1.20
C ILE A 96 -7.58 -9.67 1.03
N ILE A 97 -6.93 -10.00 2.14
CA ILE A 97 -5.78 -10.91 2.16
C ILE A 97 -6.16 -12.09 3.03
N SER A 98 -6.07 -13.28 2.49
CA SER A 98 -6.33 -14.52 3.21
C SER A 98 -5.14 -15.45 3.10
N VAL A 99 -4.70 -15.96 4.24
CA VAL A 99 -3.65 -16.96 4.31
C VAL A 99 -4.19 -18.24 4.94
N LYS A 100 -3.84 -19.38 4.35
CA LYS A 100 -4.05 -20.70 4.94
C LYS A 100 -2.70 -21.26 5.33
N HIS A 101 -2.53 -21.53 6.62
CA HIS A 101 -1.29 -22.01 7.19
C HIS A 101 -1.55 -23.28 8.02
N PRO A 102 -0.73 -24.32 7.88
CA PRO A 102 -0.92 -25.56 8.65
C PRO A 102 -0.67 -25.38 10.14
N ASP A 103 0.16 -24.42 10.55
CA ASP A 103 0.50 -24.16 11.94
C ASP A 103 0.62 -22.63 12.19
N PRO A 104 -0.50 -21.89 12.21
CA PRO A 104 -0.44 -20.45 12.40
C PRO A 104 -0.05 -20.10 13.84
N GLN A 105 0.85 -19.13 13.97
CA GLN A 105 1.28 -18.55 15.23
C GLN A 105 0.81 -17.11 15.33
N TYR A 106 0.03 -16.83 16.35
CA TYR A 106 -0.53 -15.51 16.57
C TYR A 106 0.23 -14.78 17.67
N GLU A 107 0.31 -13.47 17.53
CA GLU A 107 0.77 -12.62 18.63
C GLU A 107 -0.38 -12.45 19.64
N GLY A 108 -0.18 -12.98 20.83
CA GLY A 108 -1.19 -12.96 21.89
C GLY A 108 -2.24 -14.07 21.77
N GLN A 109 -3.15 -14.11 22.75
CA GLN A 109 -4.15 -15.17 22.88
C GLN A 109 -5.40 -14.94 22.02
N THR A 110 -5.59 -13.73 21.51
CA THR A 110 -6.83 -13.31 20.84
C THR A 110 -6.89 -13.67 19.36
N LYS A 111 -5.81 -14.19 18.77
CA LYS A 111 -5.72 -14.56 17.35
C LYS A 111 -6.01 -13.38 16.40
N THR A 112 -5.70 -12.18 16.81
CA THR A 112 -5.99 -10.95 16.07
C THR A 112 -4.85 -10.50 15.18
N LYS A 113 -3.64 -11.03 15.42
CA LYS A 113 -2.43 -10.66 14.66
C LYS A 113 -1.57 -11.89 14.40
N LEU A 114 -1.29 -12.13 13.12
CA LEU A 114 -0.45 -13.27 12.70
C LEU A 114 1.03 -12.93 12.89
N GLY A 115 1.78 -13.86 13.51
CA GLY A 115 3.18 -13.65 13.87
C GLY A 115 4.22 -14.47 13.10
N ASN A 116 3.81 -15.42 12.25
CA ASN A 116 4.72 -16.28 11.49
C ASN A 116 5.65 -15.48 10.58
N ALA A 117 6.95 -15.44 10.88
CA ALA A 117 7.93 -14.66 10.12
C ALA A 117 8.06 -15.10 8.65
N GLU A 118 7.96 -16.41 8.38
CA GLU A 118 8.05 -16.97 7.03
C GLU A 118 6.92 -16.49 6.11
N VAL A 119 5.74 -16.19 6.68
CA VAL A 119 4.58 -15.72 5.92
C VAL A 119 4.84 -14.37 5.26
N ARG A 120 5.59 -13.48 5.91
CA ARG A 120 5.94 -12.17 5.33
C ARG A 120 6.68 -12.35 3.99
N LYS A 121 7.68 -13.21 3.97
CA LYS A 121 8.48 -13.47 2.77
C LYS A 121 7.66 -14.18 1.70
N ILE A 122 6.92 -15.22 2.07
CA ILE A 122 6.10 -16.00 1.15
C ILE A 122 5.01 -15.13 0.51
N ALA A 123 4.29 -14.35 1.31
CA ALA A 123 3.29 -13.42 0.81
C ALA A 123 3.91 -12.39 -0.13
N SER A 124 5.03 -11.79 0.25
CA SER A 124 5.73 -10.84 -0.59
C SER A 124 6.15 -11.44 -1.93
N ASN A 125 6.69 -12.64 -1.93
CA ASN A 125 7.12 -13.32 -3.16
C ASN A 125 5.95 -13.65 -4.08
N ILE A 126 4.89 -14.24 -3.55
CA ILE A 126 3.70 -14.63 -4.32
C ILE A 126 3.02 -13.40 -4.90
N ILE A 127 2.77 -12.41 -4.08
CA ILE A 127 2.06 -11.20 -4.49
C ILE A 127 2.88 -10.40 -5.50
N SER A 128 4.20 -10.27 -5.29
CA SER A 128 5.08 -9.56 -6.22
C SER A 128 5.06 -10.20 -7.61
N ALA A 129 5.21 -11.52 -7.69
CA ALA A 129 5.23 -12.23 -8.97
C ALA A 129 3.90 -12.08 -9.72
N SER A 130 2.78 -12.28 -9.02
CA SER A 130 1.45 -12.22 -9.62
C SER A 130 1.04 -10.80 -9.99
N LEU A 131 1.36 -9.82 -9.15
CA LEU A 131 1.04 -8.43 -9.42
C LEU A 131 1.88 -7.87 -10.58
N ASP A 132 3.17 -8.21 -10.63
CA ASP A 132 4.05 -7.85 -11.75
C ASP A 132 3.47 -8.34 -13.07
N LYS A 133 3.07 -9.62 -13.10
CA LYS A 133 2.45 -10.23 -14.27
C LYS A 133 1.16 -9.50 -14.65
N PHE A 134 0.30 -9.22 -13.67
CA PHE A 134 -0.96 -8.50 -13.92
C PHE A 134 -0.72 -7.13 -14.55
N LEU A 135 0.20 -6.35 -14.02
CA LEU A 135 0.51 -5.02 -14.53
C LEU A 135 1.05 -5.06 -15.96
N LEU A 136 1.89 -6.05 -16.27
CA LEU A 136 2.41 -6.23 -17.64
C LEU A 136 1.34 -6.66 -18.62
N GLU A 137 0.40 -7.51 -18.21
CA GLU A 137 -0.70 -7.99 -19.04
C GLU A 137 -1.84 -6.98 -19.21
N ASN A 138 -1.96 -6.02 -18.30
CA ASN A 138 -3.03 -5.02 -18.27
C ASN A 138 -2.45 -3.60 -18.18
N PRO A 139 -1.79 -3.11 -19.23
CA PRO A 139 -1.07 -1.82 -19.16
C PRO A 139 -1.99 -0.63 -18.92
N ASP A 140 -3.23 -0.65 -19.40
CA ASP A 140 -4.17 0.45 -19.20
C ASP A 140 -4.59 0.55 -17.73
N THR A 141 -4.95 -0.57 -17.12
CA THR A 141 -5.27 -0.64 -15.69
C THR A 141 -4.05 -0.30 -14.83
N ALA A 142 -2.88 -0.80 -15.21
CA ALA A 142 -1.63 -0.50 -14.52
C ALA A 142 -1.34 0.99 -14.50
N LYS A 143 -1.54 1.67 -15.62
CA LYS A 143 -1.34 3.12 -15.73
C LYS A 143 -2.29 3.88 -14.82
N ILE A 144 -3.55 3.51 -14.77
CA ILE A 144 -4.55 4.13 -13.90
C ILE A 144 -4.14 4.01 -12.42
N ILE A 145 -3.72 2.83 -11.99
CA ILE A 145 -3.29 2.56 -10.62
C ILE A 145 -2.04 3.37 -10.27
N VAL A 146 -1.04 3.35 -11.14
CA VAL A 146 0.22 4.05 -10.92
C VAL A 146 0.02 5.57 -10.95
N ASP A 147 -0.78 6.09 -11.86
CA ASP A 147 -1.09 7.52 -11.92
C ASP A 147 -1.76 8.01 -10.63
N LYS A 148 -2.67 7.22 -10.07
CA LYS A 148 -3.29 7.55 -8.78
C LYS A 148 -2.25 7.64 -7.66
N ALA A 149 -1.33 6.70 -7.58
CA ALA A 149 -0.26 6.70 -6.58
C ALA A 149 0.69 7.90 -6.78
N ILE A 150 1.00 8.26 -8.02
CA ILE A 150 1.86 9.41 -8.33
C ILE A 150 1.17 10.72 -7.94
N VAL A 151 -0.12 10.87 -8.21
CA VAL A 151 -0.89 12.05 -7.80
C VAL A 151 -0.88 12.17 -6.26
N ALA A 152 -1.08 11.07 -5.55
CA ALA A 152 -1.01 11.04 -4.09
C ALA A 152 0.37 11.47 -3.57
N ALA A 153 1.44 10.97 -4.18
CA ALA A 153 2.82 11.31 -3.82
C ALA A 153 3.11 12.80 -4.03
N ARG A 154 2.68 13.34 -5.17
CA ARG A 154 2.88 14.76 -5.50
C ARG A 154 2.12 15.68 -4.55
N ALA A 155 0.88 15.31 -4.19
CA ALA A 155 0.09 16.04 -3.21
C ALA A 155 0.75 16.03 -1.82
N ARG A 156 1.27 14.88 -1.40
CA ARG A 156 2.01 14.74 -0.15
C ARG A 156 3.27 15.60 -0.11
N MET A 157 4.05 15.59 -1.19
CA MET A 157 5.27 16.39 -1.32
C MET A 157 4.96 17.90 -1.34
N ALA A 158 3.93 18.33 -2.04
CA ALA A 158 3.50 19.72 -2.06
C ALA A 158 3.08 20.20 -0.66
N ALA A 159 2.33 19.39 0.08
CA ALA A 159 1.94 19.69 1.45
C ALA A 159 3.14 19.80 2.39
N LYS A 160 4.11 18.89 2.25
CA LYS A 160 5.37 18.92 3.02
C LYS A 160 6.15 20.20 2.74
N ASN A 161 6.33 20.56 1.48
CA ASN A 161 7.06 21.76 1.07
C ASN A 161 6.37 23.03 1.59
N ALA A 162 5.04 23.10 1.52
CA ALA A 162 4.28 24.22 2.05
C ALA A 162 4.47 24.38 3.56
N ARG A 163 4.47 23.29 4.31
CA ARG A 163 4.71 23.30 5.76
C ARG A 163 6.14 23.76 6.10
N GLU A 164 7.14 23.30 5.36
CA GLU A 164 8.52 23.71 5.54
C GLU A 164 8.72 25.20 5.26
N MET A 165 8.12 25.72 4.20
CA MET A 165 8.16 27.14 3.87
C MET A 165 7.53 27.99 4.97
N THR A 166 6.36 27.58 5.47
CA THR A 166 5.67 28.25 6.58
C THR A 166 6.55 28.25 7.84
N ARG A 167 7.16 27.12 8.16
CA ARG A 167 8.07 27.00 9.32
C ARG A 167 9.26 27.93 9.19
N ARG A 168 9.90 27.99 8.03
CA ARG A 168 11.04 28.88 7.76
C ARG A 168 10.64 30.35 7.92
N LYS A 169 9.51 30.71 7.36
CA LYS A 169 8.95 32.09 7.48
C LYS A 169 8.75 32.45 8.93
N ASN A 170 8.11 31.59 9.72
CA ASN A 170 7.87 31.83 11.15
C ASN A 170 9.18 32.00 11.93
N VAL A 171 10.19 31.17 11.66
CA VAL A 171 11.50 31.29 12.30
C VAL A 171 12.17 32.63 11.97
N LEU A 172 12.11 33.05 10.71
CA LEU A 172 12.66 34.34 10.28
C LEU A 172 11.92 35.52 10.92
N GLU A 173 10.60 35.44 11.01
CA GLU A 173 9.80 36.47 11.67
C GLU A 173 10.13 36.59 13.17
N VAL A 174 10.28 35.46 13.85
CA VAL A 174 10.67 35.43 15.27
C VAL A 174 12.07 36.01 15.45
N SER A 175 13.03 35.68 14.59
CA SER A 175 14.40 36.20 14.68
C SER A 175 14.51 37.69 14.40
N ASN A 176 13.55 38.26 13.68
CA ASN A 176 13.52 39.69 13.30
C ASN A 176 12.62 40.53 14.21
N LEU A 177 12.03 39.96 15.26
CA LEU A 177 11.20 40.71 16.18
C LEU A 177 12.04 41.69 17.01
N PRO A 178 11.74 43.00 16.98
CA PRO A 178 12.52 43.99 17.69
C PRO A 178 12.29 44.04 19.20
N GLY A 179 11.32 43.30 19.68
CA GLY A 179 10.96 43.30 21.11
C GLY A 179 11.80 42.42 22.02
N LYS A 180 12.92 41.94 21.56
CA LYS A 180 13.86 41.11 22.38
C LYS A 180 14.68 41.90 23.34
N LEU A 181 14.54 43.15 23.30
CA LEU A 181 15.30 44.07 24.12
C LEU A 181 14.45 44.44 25.32
N ALA A 182 14.66 43.74 26.31
CA ALA A 182 14.15 44.18 27.59
C ALA A 182 15.18 45.04 28.31
#